data_e286147c070277726f4361155aa3d37c
#
_entry.id   e286147c070277726f4361155aa3d37c
#
_cell.length_a   1.000
_cell.length_b   1.000
_cell.length_c   1.000
_cell.angle_alpha   90.00
_cell.angle_beta   90.00
_cell.angle_gamma   90.00
#
_symmetry.space_group_name_H-M   'P 1'
#
loop_
_entity.id
_entity.type
_entity.pdbx_description
1 polymer ?
#
loop_
_entity_poly.entity_id
_entity_poly.type
_entity_poly.pdbx_seq_one_letter_code
_entity_poly.pdbx_strand_id
1 'polypeptide(L)'
;MAGLNLAAWTCHAEGQYAVLISQHTYGSPEWREVAEALRTKHHATILTYSNQVSSLLPELRRLFPRYACLVATPREVSRQFVAEVHRLMRRLDDDPYPDLFWGILTGYDATNALRIARLREPLTIRKVAAGTAFATERVEEGVWYCELKAGRRVRKEPNGVAREFEGPADTTEALVRTLTDYQADLFITSGHATEREWQIGYRYQNGFFRCEHGRLYGIDTAGRRLPIQSPNPKVYLPVGNCLMGHIDGPDAMALAFLNSGGVCQMIGYTVPTWYGYAGWGVLDYFLEQPGRYTLTEAVFANHVALIHRLAEFFPELAAREPEPGRVSRNPLAPGDKAAAAGLKAQDGAGLLHDRDVLAFYGDPAWEARLAPQPCGFDQQLTVLEDLFTFEVTPRRGAHSFDLADRNGSQRGGRPVVQFLPCRIGPAEVVEGAQLQPVIADNFILVPRPQVSDNTPLRVVFRARRLATQE
;
A
#
# COMPACT_ATOMS: atom_id res chain seq x y z
N MET A 1 -30.28 -13.36 20.40
CA MET A 1 -30.33 -12.65 19.13
C MET A 1 -30.69 -11.20 19.42
N ALA A 2 -29.70 -10.32 19.47
CA ALA A 2 -29.91 -8.88 19.48
C ALA A 2 -28.91 -8.33 18.48
N GLY A 3 -29.42 -7.91 17.32
CA GLY A 3 -28.61 -7.30 16.27
C GLY A 3 -28.10 -5.94 16.75
N LEU A 4 -26.81 -5.83 16.99
CA LEU A 4 -26.17 -4.55 17.14
C LEU A 4 -26.07 -3.92 15.75
N ASN A 5 -26.90 -2.90 15.53
CA ASN A 5 -26.79 -1.97 14.42
C ASN A 5 -25.40 -1.32 14.48
N LEU A 6 -24.50 -1.76 13.61
CA LEU A 6 -23.33 -1.00 13.21
C LEU A 6 -23.85 0.21 12.43
N ALA A 7 -24.06 1.32 13.11
CA ALA A 7 -24.26 2.58 12.44
C ALA A 7 -22.97 2.89 11.66
N ALA A 8 -23.02 2.63 10.35
CA ALA A 8 -22.01 3.13 9.43
C ALA A 8 -22.03 4.67 9.55
N TRP A 9 -21.02 5.20 10.21
CA TRP A 9 -20.80 6.63 10.29
C TRP A 9 -20.27 7.10 8.93
N THR A 10 -21.20 7.40 8.01
CA THR A 10 -20.87 8.20 6.82
C THR A 10 -20.77 9.67 7.25
N CYS A 11 -19.65 10.01 7.84
CA CYS A 11 -19.30 11.41 8.05
C CYS A 11 -18.74 11.96 6.73
N HIS A 12 -19.61 12.38 5.84
CA HIS A 12 -19.26 13.18 4.66
C HIS A 12 -19.19 14.64 5.08
N ALA A 13 -18.25 14.98 5.98
CA ALA A 13 -17.98 16.37 6.31
C ALA A 13 -17.13 16.98 5.18
N GLU A 14 -17.47 18.18 4.76
CA GLU A 14 -16.59 19.01 3.94
C GLU A 14 -15.22 19.11 4.61
N GLY A 15 -14.11 19.05 3.82
CA GLY A 15 -12.75 19.09 4.36
C GLY A 15 -12.07 17.74 4.58
N GLN A 16 -12.78 16.63 4.44
CA GLN A 16 -12.17 15.28 4.60
C GLN A 16 -11.28 14.85 3.41
N TYR A 17 -11.34 15.54 2.28
CA TYR A 17 -10.59 15.22 1.09
C TYR A 17 -10.00 16.48 0.44
N ALA A 18 -8.69 16.46 0.15
CA ALA A 18 -8.00 17.49 -0.60
C ALA A 18 -7.50 16.96 -1.95
N VAL A 19 -7.68 17.75 -3.00
CA VAL A 19 -7.03 17.55 -4.30
C VAL A 19 -5.87 18.52 -4.40
N LEU A 20 -4.65 18.00 -4.55
CA LEU A 20 -3.43 18.78 -4.69
C LEU A 20 -3.00 18.76 -6.16
N ILE A 21 -2.82 19.91 -6.78
CA ILE A 21 -2.51 19.99 -8.20
C ILE A 21 -1.62 21.20 -8.49
N SER A 22 -0.62 21.05 -9.37
CA SER A 22 0.17 22.22 -9.78
C SER A 22 -0.69 23.22 -10.57
N GLN A 23 -0.39 24.51 -10.44
CA GLN A 23 -1.08 25.56 -11.24
C GLN A 23 -0.91 25.32 -12.73
N HIS A 24 0.24 24.80 -13.15
CA HIS A 24 0.51 24.45 -14.54
C HIS A 24 -0.48 23.36 -15.02
N THR A 25 -0.60 22.26 -14.29
CA THR A 25 -1.47 21.13 -14.63
C THR A 25 -2.96 21.51 -14.51
N TYR A 26 -3.34 22.31 -13.51
CA TYR A 26 -4.70 22.84 -13.38
C TYR A 26 -5.05 23.82 -14.51
N GLY A 27 -4.05 24.46 -15.13
CA GLY A 27 -4.21 25.28 -16.33
C GLY A 27 -4.63 24.49 -17.58
N SER A 28 -4.31 23.20 -17.69
CA SER A 28 -4.75 22.32 -18.77
C SER A 28 -6.23 21.93 -18.56
N PRO A 29 -7.12 22.19 -19.53
CA PRO A 29 -8.55 21.85 -19.41
C PRO A 29 -8.81 20.37 -19.11
N GLU A 30 -8.04 19.47 -19.74
CA GLU A 30 -8.19 18.01 -19.60
C GLU A 30 -7.80 17.53 -18.20
N TRP A 31 -6.69 18.02 -17.64
CA TRP A 31 -6.27 17.68 -16.29
C TRP A 31 -7.08 18.39 -15.20
N ARG A 32 -7.59 19.59 -15.49
CA ARG A 32 -8.56 20.26 -14.62
C ARG A 32 -9.81 19.41 -14.46
N GLU A 33 -10.31 18.78 -15.55
CA GLU A 33 -11.48 17.89 -15.49
C GLU A 33 -11.23 16.71 -14.55
N VAL A 34 -10.01 16.16 -14.49
CA VAL A 34 -9.64 15.11 -13.53
C VAL A 34 -9.78 15.61 -12.09
N ALA A 35 -9.24 16.80 -11.78
CA ALA A 35 -9.34 17.39 -10.45
C ALA A 35 -10.79 17.69 -10.06
N GLU A 36 -11.59 18.23 -10.98
CA GLU A 36 -13.00 18.54 -10.78
C GLU A 36 -13.86 17.28 -10.61
N ALA A 37 -13.50 16.17 -11.26
CA ALA A 37 -14.16 14.89 -11.07
C ALA A 37 -13.97 14.37 -9.62
N LEU A 38 -12.76 14.47 -9.08
CA LEU A 38 -12.49 14.14 -7.67
C LEU A 38 -13.19 15.12 -6.72
N ARG A 39 -13.16 16.42 -7.03
CA ARG A 39 -13.88 17.43 -6.23
C ARG A 39 -15.36 17.11 -6.13
N THR A 40 -15.98 16.78 -7.24
CA THR A 40 -17.41 16.41 -7.28
C THR A 40 -17.70 15.08 -6.59
N LYS A 41 -16.79 14.10 -6.73
CA LYS A 41 -16.96 12.76 -6.16
C LYS A 41 -16.87 12.78 -4.64
N HIS A 42 -15.92 13.54 -4.08
CA HIS A 42 -15.55 13.53 -2.67
C HIS A 42 -15.88 14.82 -1.91
N HIS A 43 -16.54 15.78 -2.54
CA HIS A 43 -16.72 17.14 -1.99
C HIS A 43 -15.39 17.77 -1.58
N ALA A 44 -14.35 17.55 -2.40
CA ALA A 44 -12.96 17.86 -2.06
C ALA A 44 -12.66 19.36 -2.17
N THR A 45 -11.71 19.82 -1.35
CA THR A 45 -11.06 21.12 -1.52
C THR A 45 -9.90 20.99 -2.51
N ILE A 46 -9.86 21.83 -3.55
CA ILE A 46 -8.73 21.89 -4.48
C ILE A 46 -7.70 22.89 -3.94
N LEU A 47 -6.47 22.43 -3.76
CA LEU A 47 -5.31 23.23 -3.39
C LEU A 47 -4.30 23.23 -4.53
N THR A 48 -3.88 24.43 -4.96
CA THR A 48 -2.94 24.58 -6.07
C THR A 48 -1.59 25.08 -5.61
N TYR A 49 -0.49 24.57 -6.19
CA TYR A 49 0.88 25.01 -5.91
C TYR A 49 1.63 25.41 -7.19
N SER A 50 2.59 26.30 -7.09
CA SER A 50 3.35 26.82 -8.26
C SER A 50 4.59 25.99 -8.58
N ASN A 51 5.44 25.70 -7.58
CA ASN A 51 6.74 25.08 -7.79
C ASN A 51 6.85 23.71 -7.10
N GLN A 52 6.69 23.66 -5.80
CA GLN A 52 6.86 22.47 -4.96
C GLN A 52 5.59 22.17 -4.21
N VAL A 53 5.21 20.91 -4.13
CA VAL A 53 4.00 20.48 -3.40
C VAL A 53 4.13 20.77 -1.90
N SER A 54 5.35 20.80 -1.36
CA SER A 54 5.64 21.14 0.03
C SER A 54 5.23 22.57 0.42
N SER A 55 5.01 23.47 -0.56
CA SER A 55 4.48 24.81 -0.29
C SER A 55 3.03 24.78 0.25
N LEU A 56 2.32 23.67 0.09
CA LEU A 56 0.96 23.49 0.60
C LEU A 56 0.90 23.09 2.09
N LEU A 57 2.04 22.97 2.77
CA LEU A 57 2.06 22.56 4.18
C LEU A 57 1.17 23.44 5.10
N PRO A 58 1.17 24.80 4.99
CA PRO A 58 0.29 25.62 5.83
C PRO A 58 -1.19 25.35 5.59
N GLU A 59 -1.62 25.22 4.34
CA GLU A 59 -3.00 24.95 3.96
C GLU A 59 -3.43 23.53 4.42
N LEU A 60 -2.57 22.55 4.24
CA LEU A 60 -2.81 21.18 4.68
C LEU A 60 -2.90 21.10 6.21
N ARG A 61 -2.05 21.83 6.95
CA ARG A 61 -2.15 21.92 8.41
C ARG A 61 -3.47 22.56 8.86
N ARG A 62 -3.94 23.56 8.14
CA ARG A 62 -5.22 24.23 8.45
C ARG A 62 -6.42 23.33 8.12
N LEU A 63 -6.43 22.69 6.95
CA LEU A 63 -7.53 21.84 6.51
C LEU A 63 -7.51 20.47 7.20
N PHE A 64 -6.34 19.92 7.36
CA PHE A 64 -6.03 18.62 7.93
C PHE A 64 -6.96 17.48 7.43
N PRO A 65 -7.02 17.25 6.13
CA PRO A 65 -7.95 16.30 5.55
C PRO A 65 -7.57 14.85 5.92
N ARG A 66 -8.52 13.93 5.83
CA ARG A 66 -8.23 12.50 5.96
C ARG A 66 -7.52 11.94 4.71
N TYR A 67 -7.90 12.44 3.54
CA TYR A 67 -7.36 12.00 2.25
C TYR A 67 -6.77 13.17 1.46
N ALA A 68 -5.65 12.91 0.78
CA ALA A 68 -5.05 13.84 -0.17
C ALA A 68 -4.74 13.13 -1.50
N CYS A 69 -5.32 13.60 -2.60
CA CYS A 69 -5.02 13.08 -3.93
C CYS A 69 -4.24 14.10 -4.75
N LEU A 70 -3.04 13.71 -5.15
CA LEU A 70 -2.17 14.54 -5.99
C LEU A 70 -2.48 14.25 -7.45
N VAL A 71 -3.18 15.17 -8.13
CA VAL A 71 -3.41 15.08 -9.58
C VAL A 71 -2.19 15.64 -10.29
N ALA A 72 -1.49 14.79 -11.02
CA ALA A 72 -0.22 15.11 -11.66
C ALA A 72 -0.08 14.48 -13.05
N THR A 73 0.48 15.23 -13.99
CA THR A 73 0.87 14.66 -15.29
C THR A 73 2.01 13.66 -15.12
N PRO A 74 2.20 12.70 -16.04
CA PRO A 74 3.34 11.78 -15.97
C PRO A 74 4.71 12.49 -15.86
N ARG A 75 4.84 13.68 -16.42
CA ARG A 75 6.11 14.45 -16.39
C ARG A 75 6.43 15.03 -15.02
N GLU A 76 5.42 15.25 -14.18
CA GLU A 76 5.59 15.77 -12.81
C GLU A 76 5.95 14.66 -11.82
N VAL A 77 5.59 13.41 -12.11
CA VAL A 77 5.74 12.27 -11.18
C VAL A 77 7.15 11.70 -11.25
N SER A 78 8.13 12.48 -10.79
CA SER A 78 9.50 12.00 -10.61
C SER A 78 9.69 11.27 -9.28
N ARG A 79 10.83 10.56 -9.11
CA ARG A 79 11.18 9.94 -7.82
C ARG A 79 11.35 10.99 -6.70
N GLN A 80 11.86 12.18 -7.04
CA GLN A 80 11.96 13.30 -6.11
C GLN A 80 10.60 13.79 -5.67
N PHE A 81 9.65 13.90 -6.61
CA PHE A 81 8.27 14.25 -6.29
C PHE A 81 7.63 13.26 -5.32
N VAL A 82 7.78 11.95 -5.56
CA VAL A 82 7.27 10.92 -4.65
C VAL A 82 7.89 11.05 -3.26
N ALA A 83 9.21 11.24 -3.16
CA ALA A 83 9.88 11.43 -1.88
C ALA A 83 9.45 12.73 -1.17
N GLU A 84 9.24 13.83 -1.93
CA GLU A 84 8.73 15.08 -1.39
C GLU A 84 7.31 14.92 -0.82
N VAL A 85 6.43 14.17 -1.51
CA VAL A 85 5.09 13.85 -1.00
C VAL A 85 5.18 13.07 0.31
N HIS A 86 6.00 12.02 0.40
CA HIS A 86 6.20 11.28 1.65
C HIS A 86 6.64 12.20 2.81
N ARG A 87 7.60 13.09 2.54
CA ARG A 87 8.11 14.05 3.55
C ARG A 87 7.06 15.07 3.94
N LEU A 88 6.29 15.59 2.99
CA LEU A 88 5.21 16.53 3.24
C LEU A 88 4.16 15.92 4.16
N MET A 89 3.74 14.68 3.87
CA MET A 89 2.66 14.00 4.60
C MET A 89 3.06 13.53 6.02
N ARG A 90 4.32 13.69 6.43
CA ARG A 90 4.81 13.48 7.80
C ARG A 90 5.13 14.77 8.54
N ARG A 91 4.68 15.92 8.05
CA ARG A 91 5.04 17.22 8.61
C ARG A 91 3.84 18.06 9.01
N LEU A 92 2.64 17.46 8.96
CA LEU A 92 1.44 18.21 9.31
C LEU A 92 1.36 18.44 10.82
N ASP A 93 1.86 17.49 11.62
CA ASP A 93 2.05 17.65 13.06
C ASP A 93 3.51 17.38 13.48
N ASP A 94 3.75 17.09 14.75
CA ASP A 94 5.09 16.96 15.32
C ASP A 94 5.54 15.51 15.48
N ASP A 95 4.68 14.52 15.12
CA ASP A 95 5.07 13.11 15.14
C ASP A 95 5.77 12.68 13.83
N PRO A 96 6.45 11.53 13.78
CA PRO A 96 7.16 11.11 12.57
C PRO A 96 6.30 10.37 11.56
N TYR A 97 5.02 10.14 11.85
CA TYR A 97 4.16 9.28 11.04
C TYR A 97 3.43 10.04 9.93
N PRO A 98 2.88 9.35 8.93
CA PRO A 98 2.05 10.01 7.91
C PRO A 98 0.69 10.40 8.49
N ASP A 99 0.35 11.67 8.34
CA ASP A 99 -0.86 12.30 8.87
C ASP A 99 -2.12 12.04 8.04
N LEU A 100 -1.94 11.75 6.75
CA LEU A 100 -3.00 11.61 5.76
C LEU A 100 -2.86 10.32 4.96
N PHE A 101 -3.98 9.77 4.52
CA PHE A 101 -3.98 8.82 3.42
C PHE A 101 -3.80 9.59 2.10
N TRP A 102 -2.76 9.29 1.35
CA TRP A 102 -2.50 9.98 0.09
C TRP A 102 -2.31 9.03 -1.08
N GLY A 103 -2.56 9.56 -2.29
CA GLY A 103 -2.28 8.87 -3.53
C GLY A 103 -1.98 9.86 -4.66
N ILE A 104 -1.29 9.40 -5.70
CA ILE A 104 -0.99 10.18 -6.90
C ILE A 104 -1.93 9.67 -8.00
N LEU A 105 -2.83 10.53 -8.46
CA LEU A 105 -3.68 10.24 -9.61
C LEU A 105 -3.03 10.78 -10.86
N THR A 106 -2.53 9.86 -11.64
CA THR A 106 -1.92 10.08 -12.96
C THR A 106 -2.44 9.02 -13.94
N GLY A 107 -1.99 9.04 -15.16
CA GLY A 107 -2.34 8.06 -16.19
C GLY A 107 -1.47 8.26 -17.43
N TYR A 108 -1.62 7.39 -18.43
CA TYR A 108 -0.95 7.58 -19.70
C TYR A 108 -1.26 8.96 -20.32
N ASP A 109 -2.52 9.39 -20.18
CA ASP A 109 -3.02 10.71 -20.49
C ASP A 109 -4.13 11.12 -19.50
N ALA A 110 -4.68 12.32 -19.67
CA ALA A 110 -5.76 12.82 -18.82
C ALA A 110 -7.05 11.99 -18.94
N THR A 111 -7.34 11.39 -20.09
CA THR A 111 -8.51 10.52 -20.30
C THR A 111 -8.40 9.26 -19.43
N ASN A 112 -7.21 8.66 -19.39
CA ASN A 112 -6.94 7.52 -18.55
C ASN A 112 -7.04 7.87 -17.05
N ALA A 113 -6.47 9.01 -16.63
CA ALA A 113 -6.58 9.50 -15.25
C ALA A 113 -8.05 9.80 -14.86
N LEU A 114 -8.83 10.40 -15.80
CA LEU A 114 -10.24 10.71 -15.60
C LEU A 114 -11.10 9.46 -15.39
N ARG A 115 -10.79 8.37 -16.11
CA ARG A 115 -11.45 7.07 -15.91
C ARG A 115 -11.30 6.62 -14.45
N ILE A 116 -10.10 6.74 -13.89
CA ILE A 116 -9.82 6.36 -12.48
C ILE A 116 -10.52 7.32 -11.52
N ALA A 117 -10.45 8.63 -11.75
CA ALA A 117 -11.12 9.64 -10.93
C ALA A 117 -12.63 9.41 -10.81
N ARG A 118 -13.28 9.00 -11.90
CA ARG A 118 -14.72 8.77 -11.97
C ARG A 118 -15.18 7.43 -11.38
N LEU A 119 -14.27 6.52 -11.08
CA LEU A 119 -14.63 5.22 -10.55
C LEU A 119 -15.22 5.36 -9.14
N ARG A 120 -16.49 4.98 -8.96
CA ARG A 120 -17.22 5.09 -7.69
C ARG A 120 -17.37 3.74 -6.99
N GLU A 121 -17.65 2.69 -7.76
CA GLU A 121 -17.95 1.37 -7.23
C GLU A 121 -16.75 0.78 -6.51
N PRO A 122 -16.89 0.35 -5.26
CA PRO A 122 -15.82 -0.31 -4.53
C PRO A 122 -15.47 -1.65 -5.16
N LEU A 123 -14.22 -2.08 -5.03
CA LEU A 123 -13.76 -3.36 -5.52
C LEU A 123 -13.63 -4.38 -4.37
N THR A 124 -14.48 -5.40 -4.38
CA THR A 124 -14.25 -6.60 -3.57
C THR A 124 -13.38 -7.56 -4.37
N ILE A 125 -12.13 -7.70 -3.94
CA ILE A 125 -11.13 -8.57 -4.58
C ILE A 125 -11.41 -10.02 -4.21
N ARG A 126 -11.76 -10.84 -5.20
CA ARG A 126 -12.03 -12.28 -5.06
C ARG A 126 -11.02 -13.13 -5.80
N LYS A 127 -10.59 -12.66 -6.99
CA LYS A 127 -9.69 -13.35 -7.90
C LYS A 127 -8.30 -12.74 -7.83
N VAL A 128 -7.33 -13.52 -7.37
CA VAL A 128 -5.94 -13.09 -7.25
C VAL A 128 -5.05 -13.88 -8.21
N ALA A 129 -4.24 -13.17 -8.99
CA ALA A 129 -3.24 -13.80 -9.84
C ALA A 129 -1.84 -13.24 -9.50
N ALA A 130 -0.80 -14.09 -9.62
CA ALA A 130 0.54 -13.65 -9.33
C ALA A 130 1.62 -14.36 -10.16
N GLY A 131 2.71 -13.61 -10.40
CA GLY A 131 3.97 -14.14 -10.92
C GLY A 131 4.98 -14.46 -9.82
N THR A 132 4.55 -14.55 -8.57
CA THR A 132 5.31 -14.93 -7.38
C THR A 132 4.40 -15.66 -6.40
N ALA A 133 4.99 -16.37 -5.42
CA ALA A 133 4.21 -17.03 -4.37
C ALA A 133 3.54 -16.00 -3.46
N PHE A 134 2.33 -16.29 -3.01
CA PHE A 134 1.61 -15.53 -2.01
C PHE A 134 0.75 -16.44 -1.12
N ALA A 135 0.21 -15.93 -0.02
CA ALA A 135 -0.65 -16.64 0.93
C ALA A 135 -2.00 -17.03 0.30
N THR A 136 -2.01 -18.04 -0.56
CA THR A 136 -3.17 -18.43 -1.38
C THR A 136 -4.36 -18.91 -0.55
N GLU A 137 -4.14 -19.41 0.64
CA GLU A 137 -5.20 -19.79 1.59
C GLU A 137 -6.00 -18.60 2.12
N ARG A 138 -5.43 -17.38 2.01
CA ARG A 138 -6.06 -16.12 2.48
C ARG A 138 -6.98 -15.48 1.47
N VAL A 139 -7.09 -16.00 0.26
CA VAL A 139 -7.96 -15.47 -0.79
C VAL A 139 -9.10 -16.42 -1.11
N GLU A 140 -10.17 -15.91 -1.71
CA GLU A 140 -11.31 -16.74 -2.13
C GLU A 140 -10.93 -17.65 -3.30
N GLU A 141 -10.28 -17.09 -4.31
CA GLU A 141 -9.79 -17.78 -5.51
C GLU A 141 -8.42 -17.21 -5.90
N GLY A 142 -7.49 -18.06 -6.36
CA GLY A 142 -6.19 -17.54 -6.74
C GLY A 142 -5.34 -18.50 -7.56
N VAL A 143 -4.42 -17.93 -8.31
CA VAL A 143 -3.40 -18.66 -9.07
C VAL A 143 -2.07 -17.92 -9.02
N TRP A 144 -0.98 -18.65 -8.79
CA TRP A 144 0.35 -18.07 -8.95
C TRP A 144 1.31 -19.03 -9.64
N TYR A 145 2.27 -18.45 -10.32
CA TYR A 145 3.35 -19.11 -11.03
C TYR A 145 4.67 -18.81 -10.32
N CYS A 146 5.45 -19.85 -10.04
CA CYS A 146 6.67 -19.71 -9.26
C CYS A 146 7.77 -18.98 -10.03
N GLU A 147 8.29 -17.91 -9.49
CA GLU A 147 9.42 -17.17 -10.06
C GLU A 147 10.77 -17.86 -9.87
N LEU A 148 10.86 -18.82 -8.93
CA LEU A 148 12.11 -19.51 -8.56
C LEU A 148 12.26 -20.89 -9.21
N LYS A 149 11.16 -21.52 -9.63
CA LYS A 149 11.14 -22.88 -10.19
C LYS A 149 10.21 -22.96 -11.39
N ALA A 150 10.77 -23.27 -12.54
CA ALA A 150 10.01 -23.48 -13.78
C ALA A 150 8.98 -24.62 -13.61
N GLY A 151 7.85 -24.51 -14.28
CA GLY A 151 6.81 -25.54 -14.28
C GLY A 151 6.01 -25.67 -12.99
N ARG A 152 6.27 -24.84 -11.97
CA ARG A 152 5.53 -24.87 -10.70
C ARG A 152 4.41 -23.83 -10.68
N ARG A 153 3.19 -24.28 -10.44
CA ARG A 153 1.98 -23.45 -10.32
C ARG A 153 1.15 -23.90 -9.13
N VAL A 154 0.57 -22.96 -8.41
CA VAL A 154 -0.44 -23.24 -7.37
C VAL A 154 -1.74 -22.55 -7.74
N ARG A 155 -2.86 -23.25 -7.52
CA ARG A 155 -4.20 -22.74 -7.77
C ARG A 155 -5.14 -23.10 -6.62
N LYS A 156 -6.04 -22.17 -6.30
CA LYS A 156 -7.16 -22.35 -5.37
C LYS A 156 -8.44 -21.94 -6.09
N GLU A 157 -9.39 -22.87 -6.16
CA GLU A 157 -10.74 -22.60 -6.62
C GLU A 157 -11.59 -22.02 -5.47
N PRO A 158 -12.73 -21.35 -5.77
CA PRO A 158 -13.66 -20.90 -4.75
C PRO A 158 -14.07 -22.04 -3.80
N ASN A 159 -14.03 -21.76 -2.49
CA ASN A 159 -14.32 -22.74 -1.42
C ASN A 159 -13.40 -23.98 -1.41
N GLY A 160 -12.34 -23.99 -2.23
CA GLY A 160 -11.36 -25.06 -2.31
C GLY A 160 -10.16 -24.85 -1.39
N VAL A 161 -9.20 -25.78 -1.49
CA VAL A 161 -7.86 -25.67 -0.91
C VAL A 161 -6.84 -25.40 -2.00
N ALA A 162 -5.78 -24.66 -1.66
CA ALA A 162 -4.68 -24.44 -2.58
C ALA A 162 -3.99 -25.77 -2.94
N ARG A 163 -3.77 -26.01 -4.23
CA ARG A 163 -3.10 -27.21 -4.75
C ARG A 163 -2.01 -26.83 -5.72
N GLU A 164 -0.92 -27.58 -5.67
CA GLU A 164 0.18 -27.47 -6.61
C GLU A 164 -0.09 -28.27 -7.88
N PHE A 165 0.24 -27.70 -9.02
CA PHE A 165 0.10 -28.32 -10.34
C PHE A 165 1.39 -28.11 -11.14
N GLU A 166 1.62 -28.97 -12.10
CA GLU A 166 2.57 -28.72 -13.16
C GLU A 166 2.05 -27.58 -14.05
N GLY A 167 2.88 -26.58 -14.29
CA GLY A 167 2.60 -25.46 -15.17
C GLY A 167 3.47 -25.49 -16.43
N PRO A 168 3.25 -24.58 -17.37
CA PRO A 168 4.13 -24.44 -18.52
C PRO A 168 5.53 -24.01 -18.09
N ALA A 169 6.55 -24.41 -18.84
CA ALA A 169 7.93 -23.96 -18.62
C ALA A 169 8.05 -22.45 -18.84
N ASP A 170 7.43 -21.94 -19.91
CA ASP A 170 7.22 -20.52 -20.15
C ASP A 170 5.82 -20.13 -19.67
N THR A 171 5.76 -19.29 -18.63
CA THR A 171 4.50 -18.87 -18.00
C THR A 171 3.95 -17.57 -18.57
N THR A 172 4.59 -16.97 -19.58
CA THR A 172 4.22 -15.64 -20.11
C THR A 172 2.78 -15.59 -20.60
N GLU A 173 2.38 -16.52 -21.48
CA GLU A 173 1.00 -16.58 -21.99
C GLU A 173 -0.02 -16.84 -20.86
N ALA A 174 0.34 -17.72 -19.93
CA ALA A 174 -0.53 -18.00 -18.79
C ALA A 174 -0.75 -16.76 -17.91
N LEU A 175 0.30 -15.97 -17.66
CA LEU A 175 0.19 -14.70 -16.91
C LEU A 175 -0.59 -13.63 -17.70
N VAL A 176 -0.40 -13.53 -19.03
CA VAL A 176 -1.24 -12.66 -19.87
C VAL A 176 -2.71 -13.02 -19.69
N ARG A 177 -3.06 -14.32 -19.79
CA ARG A 177 -4.44 -14.80 -19.64
C ARG A 177 -5.02 -14.54 -18.24
N THR A 178 -4.19 -14.40 -17.21
CA THR A 178 -4.71 -14.01 -15.88
C THR A 178 -5.29 -12.59 -15.87
N LEU A 179 -4.80 -11.71 -16.74
CA LEU A 179 -5.27 -10.33 -16.86
C LEU A 179 -6.41 -10.19 -17.87
N THR A 180 -6.38 -10.96 -18.97
CA THR A 180 -7.36 -10.83 -20.08
C THR A 180 -8.58 -11.72 -19.90
N ASP A 181 -8.39 -13.02 -19.65
CA ASP A 181 -9.43 -14.04 -19.67
C ASP A 181 -9.95 -14.33 -18.24
N TYR A 182 -9.03 -14.60 -17.30
CA TYR A 182 -9.38 -14.83 -15.91
C TYR A 182 -9.86 -13.56 -15.22
N GLN A 183 -9.39 -12.39 -15.69
CA GLN A 183 -9.78 -11.08 -15.17
C GLN A 183 -9.53 -10.96 -13.67
N ALA A 184 -8.30 -11.21 -13.23
CA ALA A 184 -7.90 -11.06 -11.84
C ALA A 184 -8.24 -9.66 -11.31
N ASP A 185 -8.78 -9.57 -10.09
CA ASP A 185 -9.06 -8.31 -9.38
C ASP A 185 -7.78 -7.74 -8.74
N LEU A 186 -6.84 -8.63 -8.41
CA LEU A 186 -5.53 -8.31 -7.87
C LEU A 186 -4.46 -9.06 -8.64
N PHE A 187 -3.43 -8.32 -9.10
CA PHE A 187 -2.24 -8.89 -9.71
C PHE A 187 -1.01 -8.59 -8.86
N ILE A 188 -0.17 -9.61 -8.56
CA ILE A 188 1.01 -9.49 -7.71
C ILE A 188 2.22 -9.96 -8.47
N THR A 189 3.30 -9.16 -8.47
CA THR A 189 4.56 -9.53 -9.11
C THR A 189 5.76 -9.25 -8.22
N SER A 190 6.85 -9.96 -8.50
CA SER A 190 8.16 -9.77 -7.89
C SER A 190 9.25 -10.10 -8.91
N GLY A 191 10.51 -9.98 -8.53
CA GLY A 191 11.64 -10.30 -9.37
C GLY A 191 12.22 -9.10 -10.12
N HIS A 192 13.10 -9.38 -11.08
CA HIS A 192 13.80 -8.33 -11.82
C HIS A 192 12.84 -7.51 -12.68
N ALA A 193 12.97 -6.19 -12.58
CA ALA A 193 12.22 -5.25 -13.41
C ALA A 193 12.98 -3.96 -13.61
N THR A 194 12.57 -3.24 -14.62
CA THR A 194 12.92 -1.84 -14.86
C THR A 194 11.63 -1.04 -15.04
N GLU A 195 11.74 0.24 -15.30
CA GLU A 195 10.61 1.08 -15.70
C GLU A 195 9.99 0.68 -17.05
N ARG A 196 10.64 -0.20 -17.84
CA ARG A 196 10.23 -0.63 -19.19
C ARG A 196 9.77 -2.07 -19.28
N GLU A 197 10.18 -2.91 -18.35
CA GLU A 197 9.90 -4.34 -18.40
C GLU A 197 9.90 -5.00 -17.04
N TRP A 198 9.13 -6.08 -16.94
CA TRP A 198 9.21 -7.06 -15.86
C TRP A 198 9.67 -8.39 -16.43
N GLN A 199 10.81 -8.91 -15.95
CA GLN A 199 11.30 -10.25 -16.25
C GLN A 199 10.48 -11.27 -15.47
N ILE A 200 9.78 -12.15 -16.19
CA ILE A 200 9.06 -13.26 -15.60
C ILE A 200 10.07 -14.38 -15.29
N GLY A 201 10.01 -14.93 -14.07
CA GLY A 201 10.99 -15.94 -13.65
C GLY A 201 12.32 -15.33 -13.17
N TYR A 202 12.57 -15.46 -11.87
CA TYR A 202 13.76 -14.89 -11.23
C TYR A 202 15.01 -15.75 -11.37
N ARG A 203 14.86 -17.09 -11.39
CA ARG A 203 15.96 -18.06 -11.40
C ARG A 203 15.99 -18.98 -12.62
N TYR A 204 15.15 -18.74 -13.63
CA TYR A 204 15.13 -19.53 -14.86
C TYR A 204 14.71 -18.66 -16.03
N GLN A 205 15.04 -19.10 -17.22
CA GLN A 205 14.65 -18.38 -18.44
C GLN A 205 13.12 -18.42 -18.62
N ASN A 206 12.54 -17.25 -18.78
CA ASN A 206 11.11 -17.04 -19.04
C ASN A 206 10.96 -15.81 -19.94
N GLY A 207 9.72 -15.42 -20.27
CA GLY A 207 9.46 -14.22 -21.04
C GLY A 207 9.45 -12.94 -20.19
N PHE A 208 8.87 -11.91 -20.77
CA PHE A 208 8.79 -10.56 -20.17
C PHE A 208 7.40 -9.99 -20.33
N PHE A 209 6.99 -9.13 -19.39
CA PHE A 209 6.00 -8.09 -19.70
C PHE A 209 6.76 -6.83 -20.07
N ARG A 210 6.29 -6.17 -21.13
CA ARG A 210 6.81 -4.89 -21.62
C ARG A 210 5.68 -3.93 -21.94
N CYS A 211 6.03 -2.69 -22.19
CA CYS A 211 5.07 -1.66 -22.55
C CYS A 211 5.57 -0.82 -23.73
N GLU A 212 4.62 -0.30 -24.48
CA GLU A 212 4.85 0.61 -25.58
C GLU A 212 3.59 1.46 -25.79
N HIS A 213 3.75 2.76 -25.89
CA HIS A 213 2.64 3.71 -26.08
C HIS A 213 1.46 3.49 -25.08
N GLY A 214 1.79 3.29 -23.80
CA GLY A 214 0.82 3.05 -22.74
C GLY A 214 0.10 1.71 -22.81
N ARG A 215 0.60 0.74 -23.58
CA ARG A 215 0.03 -0.60 -23.73
C ARG A 215 0.96 -1.69 -23.27
N LEU A 216 0.45 -2.56 -22.44
CA LEU A 216 1.16 -3.77 -21.99
C LEU A 216 1.12 -4.87 -23.04
N TYR A 217 2.18 -5.67 -23.08
CA TYR A 217 2.23 -6.92 -23.82
C TYR A 217 3.23 -7.88 -23.17
N GLY A 218 2.97 -9.18 -23.30
CA GLY A 218 3.95 -10.22 -22.99
C GLY A 218 4.83 -10.50 -24.21
N ILE A 219 6.09 -10.86 -23.97
CA ILE A 219 6.98 -11.49 -24.97
C ILE A 219 7.42 -12.83 -24.37
N ASP A 220 7.02 -13.92 -25.00
CA ASP A 220 7.41 -15.26 -24.55
C ASP A 220 8.85 -15.63 -24.99
N THR A 221 9.31 -16.77 -24.55
CA THR A 221 10.66 -17.28 -24.86
C THR A 221 10.87 -17.60 -26.36
N ALA A 222 9.79 -17.72 -27.13
CA ALA A 222 9.82 -17.88 -28.60
C ALA A 222 9.77 -16.52 -29.32
N GLY A 223 9.70 -15.40 -28.61
CA GLY A 223 9.62 -14.06 -29.17
C GLY A 223 8.20 -13.64 -29.64
N ARG A 224 7.15 -14.42 -29.32
CA ARG A 224 5.78 -14.05 -29.68
C ARG A 224 5.31 -12.89 -28.79
N ARG A 225 4.74 -11.87 -29.42
CA ARG A 225 4.12 -10.74 -28.73
C ARG A 225 2.65 -11.04 -28.41
N LEU A 226 2.30 -10.96 -27.15
CA LEU A 226 0.99 -11.26 -26.58
C LEU A 226 0.38 -9.98 -26.00
N PRO A 227 -0.57 -9.31 -26.67
CA PRO A 227 -1.13 -8.05 -26.19
C PRO A 227 -1.93 -8.24 -24.90
N ILE A 228 -1.87 -7.24 -24.02
CA ILE A 228 -2.61 -7.21 -22.76
C ILE A 228 -3.57 -6.01 -22.79
N GLN A 229 -4.86 -6.32 -22.84
CA GLN A 229 -5.95 -5.37 -22.67
C GLN A 229 -6.90 -5.97 -21.62
N SER A 230 -6.78 -5.50 -20.39
CA SER A 230 -7.57 -6.03 -19.29
C SER A 230 -8.88 -5.24 -19.13
N PRO A 231 -10.05 -5.92 -19.14
CA PRO A 231 -11.33 -5.23 -19.20
C PRO A 231 -11.85 -4.73 -17.85
N ASN A 232 -11.39 -5.36 -16.74
CA ASN A 232 -11.93 -5.08 -15.40
C ASN A 232 -11.03 -4.14 -14.58
N PRO A 233 -11.61 -3.32 -13.68
CA PRO A 233 -10.84 -2.56 -12.69
C PRO A 233 -10.11 -3.53 -11.76
N LYS A 234 -8.88 -3.18 -11.38
CA LYS A 234 -8.02 -4.02 -10.53
C LYS A 234 -7.00 -3.23 -9.72
N VAL A 235 -6.41 -3.96 -8.79
CA VAL A 235 -5.23 -3.56 -8.03
C VAL A 235 -3.99 -4.25 -8.58
N TYR A 236 -2.84 -3.55 -8.59
CA TYR A 236 -1.55 -4.12 -8.96
C TYR A 236 -0.51 -3.89 -7.86
N LEU A 237 0.16 -4.97 -7.43
CA LEU A 237 1.16 -4.97 -6.37
C LEU A 237 2.49 -5.54 -6.87
N PRO A 238 3.37 -4.77 -7.50
CA PRO A 238 4.76 -5.15 -7.81
C PRO A 238 5.64 -5.06 -6.57
N VAL A 239 5.44 -5.98 -5.62
CA VAL A 239 5.96 -5.90 -4.25
C VAL A 239 7.47 -6.02 -4.12
N GLY A 240 8.13 -6.68 -5.07
CA GLY A 240 9.58 -6.87 -5.09
C GLY A 240 10.26 -6.41 -6.38
N ASN A 241 9.55 -5.70 -7.24
CA ASN A 241 10.05 -5.25 -8.54
C ASN A 241 10.76 -3.90 -8.44
N CYS A 242 11.96 -3.81 -9.01
CA CYS A 242 12.68 -2.54 -9.15
C CYS A 242 11.94 -1.61 -10.11
N LEU A 243 11.92 -0.29 -9.80
CA LEU A 243 11.51 0.78 -10.72
C LEU A 243 10.09 0.68 -11.31
N MET A 244 9.28 -0.27 -10.86
CA MET A 244 7.94 -0.49 -11.41
C MET A 244 6.97 0.67 -11.12
N GLY A 245 7.27 1.50 -10.13
CA GLY A 245 6.57 2.76 -9.84
C GLY A 245 7.24 4.00 -10.43
N HIS A 246 8.39 3.86 -11.12
CA HIS A 246 9.11 4.99 -11.68
C HIS A 246 8.53 5.38 -13.05
N ILE A 247 8.13 6.64 -13.17
CA ILE A 247 7.66 7.23 -14.42
C ILE A 247 8.74 8.18 -14.93
N ASP A 248 9.51 7.75 -15.92
CA ASP A 248 10.57 8.54 -16.56
C ASP A 248 10.21 8.94 -18.00
N GLY A 249 9.02 8.54 -18.46
CA GLY A 249 8.51 8.83 -19.79
C GLY A 249 7.21 8.10 -20.10
N PRO A 250 6.66 8.27 -21.31
CA PRO A 250 5.37 7.71 -21.71
C PRO A 250 5.35 6.18 -21.76
N ASP A 251 6.50 5.54 -21.94
CA ASP A 251 6.62 4.09 -22.00
C ASP A 251 6.98 3.47 -20.64
N ALA A 252 6.57 4.10 -19.53
CA ALA A 252 6.72 3.52 -18.20
C ALA A 252 5.67 2.43 -17.95
N MET A 253 6.12 1.30 -17.36
CA MET A 253 5.25 0.17 -17.00
C MET A 253 4.09 0.60 -16.11
N ALA A 254 4.31 1.51 -15.15
CA ALA A 254 3.24 2.05 -14.31
C ALA A 254 2.10 2.64 -15.14
N LEU A 255 2.41 3.48 -16.15
CA LEU A 255 1.41 4.08 -17.03
C LEU A 255 0.66 3.04 -17.86
N ALA A 256 1.37 2.01 -18.35
CA ALA A 256 0.75 0.96 -19.14
C ALA A 256 -0.17 0.06 -18.29
N PHE A 257 0.19 -0.22 -17.04
CA PHE A 257 -0.70 -0.90 -16.10
C PHE A 257 -1.95 -0.07 -15.79
N LEU A 258 -1.80 1.23 -15.53
CA LEU A 258 -2.93 2.14 -15.32
C LEU A 258 -3.82 2.26 -16.57
N ASN A 259 -3.28 2.14 -17.77
CA ASN A 259 -4.01 2.25 -19.03
C ASN A 259 -4.56 0.90 -19.50
N SER A 260 -3.77 0.10 -20.23
CA SER A 260 -4.25 -1.15 -20.83
C SER A 260 -4.37 -2.29 -19.81
N GLY A 261 -3.67 -2.21 -18.69
CA GLY A 261 -3.75 -3.18 -17.59
C GLY A 261 -5.04 -3.12 -16.77
N GLY A 262 -5.86 -2.06 -16.94
CA GLY A 262 -7.10 -1.87 -16.18
C GLY A 262 -6.90 -1.50 -14.71
N VAL A 263 -5.68 -1.19 -14.31
CA VAL A 263 -5.34 -0.86 -12.92
C VAL A 263 -5.95 0.47 -12.50
N CYS A 264 -6.48 0.51 -11.29
CA CYS A 264 -7.09 1.69 -10.67
C CYS A 264 -6.35 2.14 -9.41
N GLN A 265 -5.71 1.20 -8.71
CA GLN A 265 -4.76 1.48 -7.64
C GLN A 265 -3.55 0.55 -7.78
N MET A 266 -2.35 1.08 -7.53
CA MET A 266 -1.13 0.29 -7.45
C MET A 266 -0.09 0.95 -6.55
N ILE A 267 0.81 0.12 -6.04
CA ILE A 267 2.08 0.58 -5.48
C ILE A 267 3.19 0.41 -6.50
N GLY A 268 4.37 0.97 -6.23
CA GLY A 268 5.57 0.64 -7.01
C GLY A 268 6.79 1.41 -6.53
N TYR A 269 7.93 0.73 -6.53
CA TYR A 269 9.20 1.38 -6.22
C TYR A 269 9.63 2.34 -7.33
N THR A 270 10.03 3.54 -6.93
CA THR A 270 10.61 4.53 -7.85
C THR A 270 12.14 4.40 -8.00
N VAL A 271 12.72 3.43 -7.29
CA VAL A 271 14.15 3.13 -7.22
C VAL A 271 14.37 1.62 -7.28
N PRO A 272 15.61 1.12 -7.43
CA PRO A 272 15.90 -0.30 -7.28
C PRO A 272 15.49 -0.83 -5.90
N THR A 273 14.81 -1.98 -5.87
CA THR A 273 14.33 -2.63 -4.66
C THR A 273 15.42 -3.50 -4.07
N TRP A 274 16.18 -2.94 -3.11
CA TRP A 274 17.27 -3.67 -2.45
C TRP A 274 16.82 -4.44 -1.22
N TYR A 275 15.77 -3.97 -0.53
CA TYR A 275 15.34 -4.49 0.75
C TYR A 275 13.91 -5.03 0.76
N GLY A 276 12.98 -4.34 0.12
CA GLY A 276 11.61 -4.80 -0.08
C GLY A 276 10.65 -4.58 1.09
N TYR A 277 11.04 -3.84 2.13
CA TYR A 277 10.19 -3.62 3.31
C TYR A 277 8.90 -2.86 2.99
N ALA A 278 8.99 -1.85 2.11
CA ALA A 278 7.83 -1.04 1.75
C ALA A 278 6.84 -1.80 0.84
N GLY A 279 7.33 -2.62 -0.11
CA GLY A 279 6.47 -3.37 -1.03
C GLY A 279 5.92 -4.65 -0.42
N TRP A 280 6.79 -5.59 -0.03
CA TRP A 280 6.38 -6.87 0.55
C TRP A 280 5.59 -6.70 1.85
N GLY A 281 5.93 -5.70 2.66
CA GLY A 281 5.21 -5.43 3.90
C GLY A 281 3.74 -5.05 3.71
N VAL A 282 3.34 -4.57 2.52
CA VAL A 282 1.92 -4.32 2.22
C VAL A 282 1.12 -5.62 2.26
N LEU A 283 1.69 -6.75 1.79
CA LEU A 283 1.00 -8.04 1.84
C LEU A 283 0.72 -8.49 3.28
N ASP A 284 1.54 -8.06 4.23
CA ASP A 284 1.40 -8.38 5.66
C ASP A 284 0.10 -7.85 6.27
N TYR A 285 -0.37 -6.73 5.73
CA TYR A 285 -1.63 -6.09 6.13
C TYR A 285 -2.76 -6.41 5.17
N PHE A 286 -2.50 -6.39 3.87
CA PHE A 286 -3.53 -6.57 2.87
C PHE A 286 -3.95 -8.03 2.68
N LEU A 287 -2.98 -8.91 2.40
CA LEU A 287 -3.23 -10.31 2.10
C LEU A 287 -3.39 -11.19 3.35
N GLU A 288 -2.53 -10.98 4.35
CA GLU A 288 -2.56 -11.77 5.58
C GLU A 288 -3.78 -11.46 6.47
N GLN A 289 -4.43 -10.31 6.24
CA GLN A 289 -5.60 -9.85 6.99
C GLN A 289 -6.76 -9.50 6.06
N PRO A 290 -7.24 -10.48 5.27
CA PRO A 290 -8.23 -10.25 4.22
C PRO A 290 -9.53 -9.66 4.76
N GLY A 291 -10.02 -8.61 4.10
CA GLY A 291 -11.25 -7.90 4.48
C GLY A 291 -11.07 -6.84 5.57
N ARG A 292 -9.92 -6.79 6.28
CA ARG A 292 -9.70 -5.82 7.35
C ARG A 292 -9.39 -4.42 6.82
N TYR A 293 -8.44 -4.31 5.90
CA TYR A 293 -7.97 -3.03 5.35
C TYR A 293 -8.40 -2.85 3.90
N THR A 294 -8.68 -1.62 3.49
CA THR A 294 -8.56 -1.24 2.09
C THR A 294 -7.09 -1.29 1.66
N LEU A 295 -6.81 -1.27 0.35
CA LEU A 295 -5.42 -1.20 -0.10
C LEU A 295 -4.70 0.03 0.47
N THR A 296 -5.34 1.19 0.45
CA THR A 296 -4.79 2.42 1.02
C THR A 296 -4.42 2.22 2.50
N GLU A 297 -5.37 1.73 3.30
CA GLU A 297 -5.11 1.47 4.72
C GLU A 297 -3.97 0.45 4.92
N ALA A 298 -3.88 -0.60 4.10
CA ALA A 298 -2.79 -1.58 4.20
C ALA A 298 -1.42 -0.98 3.87
N VAL A 299 -1.33 -0.13 2.84
CA VAL A 299 -0.10 0.59 2.48
C VAL A 299 0.34 1.50 3.63
N PHE A 300 -0.59 2.24 4.22
CA PHE A 300 -0.27 3.14 5.32
C PHE A 300 0.02 2.41 6.62
N ALA A 301 -0.66 1.29 6.93
CA ALA A 301 -0.33 0.45 8.08
C ALA A 301 1.10 -0.09 7.99
N ASN A 302 1.53 -0.53 6.79
CA ASN A 302 2.91 -0.92 6.54
C ASN A 302 3.88 0.24 6.69
N HIS A 303 3.53 1.42 6.18
CA HIS A 303 4.38 2.62 6.26
C HIS A 303 4.55 3.10 7.72
N VAL A 304 3.46 3.15 8.49
CA VAL A 304 3.50 3.42 9.94
C VAL A 304 4.39 2.41 10.67
N ALA A 305 4.23 1.11 10.38
CA ALA A 305 5.05 0.05 10.98
C ALA A 305 6.55 0.18 10.62
N LEU A 306 6.86 0.58 9.38
CA LEU A 306 8.22 0.80 8.92
C LEU A 306 8.86 2.00 9.66
N ILE A 307 8.16 3.12 9.73
CA ILE A 307 8.61 4.33 10.43
C ILE A 307 8.77 4.06 11.93
N HIS A 308 7.82 3.37 12.56
CA HIS A 308 7.91 2.99 13.96
C HIS A 308 9.19 2.19 14.24
N ARG A 309 9.47 1.17 13.44
CA ARG A 309 10.69 0.36 13.60
C ARG A 309 11.97 1.17 13.36
N LEU A 310 11.96 2.05 12.37
CA LEU A 310 13.10 2.93 12.11
C LEU A 310 13.35 3.88 13.29
N ALA A 311 12.31 4.53 13.81
CA ALA A 311 12.41 5.44 14.95
C ALA A 311 12.79 4.71 16.26
N GLU A 312 12.21 3.53 16.50
CA GLU A 312 12.40 2.74 17.71
C GLU A 312 13.80 2.11 17.83
N PHE A 313 14.32 1.59 16.71
CA PHE A 313 15.56 0.81 16.69
C PHE A 313 16.75 1.54 16.10
N PHE A 314 16.52 2.56 15.27
CA PHE A 314 17.56 3.30 14.54
C PHE A 314 17.29 4.82 14.55
N PRO A 315 17.13 5.45 15.73
CA PRO A 315 16.71 6.87 15.84
C PRO A 315 17.63 7.84 15.09
N GLU A 316 18.94 7.56 15.05
CA GLU A 316 19.90 8.39 14.29
C GLU A 316 19.66 8.33 12.76
N LEU A 317 19.15 7.19 12.25
CA LEU A 317 18.78 7.04 10.85
C LEU A 317 17.42 7.67 10.58
N ALA A 318 16.48 7.56 11.51
CA ALA A 318 15.15 8.15 11.39
C ALA A 318 15.18 9.66 11.15
N ALA A 319 16.15 10.35 11.78
CA ALA A 319 16.37 11.80 11.62
C ALA A 319 16.97 12.20 10.27
N ARG A 320 17.41 11.26 9.42
CA ARG A 320 18.03 11.55 8.12
C ARG A 320 17.00 11.64 7.02
N GLU A 321 17.25 12.52 6.04
CA GLU A 321 16.51 12.61 4.79
C GLU A 321 17.44 12.30 3.62
N PRO A 322 17.63 11.02 3.26
CA PRO A 322 18.50 10.64 2.16
C PRO A 322 17.90 11.00 0.80
N GLU A 323 18.76 11.16 -0.19
CA GLU A 323 18.34 11.19 -1.58
C GLU A 323 17.68 9.86 -1.97
N PRO A 324 16.53 9.86 -2.69
CA PRO A 324 15.83 8.65 -3.09
C PRO A 324 16.72 7.70 -3.89
N GLY A 325 16.77 6.42 -3.48
CA GLY A 325 17.56 5.39 -4.13
C GLY A 325 19.05 5.38 -3.75
N ARG A 326 19.49 6.26 -2.89
CA ARG A 326 20.86 6.23 -2.36
C ARG A 326 21.00 5.11 -1.33
N VAL A 327 21.86 4.14 -1.63
CA VAL A 327 22.19 3.03 -0.71
C VAL A 327 23.42 3.39 0.10
N SER A 328 23.36 3.22 1.41
CA SER A 328 24.54 3.40 2.27
C SER A 328 25.52 2.25 2.05
N ARG A 329 26.77 2.57 1.70
CA ARG A 329 27.85 1.57 1.59
C ARG A 329 28.35 1.10 2.95
N ASN A 330 28.21 1.93 3.98
CA ASN A 330 28.59 1.63 5.35
C ASN A 330 27.37 1.84 6.25
N PRO A 331 26.50 0.82 6.39
CA PRO A 331 25.34 0.93 7.25
C PRO A 331 25.76 1.10 8.72
N LEU A 332 25.04 1.95 9.43
CA LEU A 332 25.28 2.19 10.86
C LEU A 332 25.07 0.91 11.65
N ALA A 333 26.01 0.59 12.56
CA ALA A 333 25.88 -0.55 13.45
C ALA A 333 24.61 -0.43 14.32
N PRO A 334 23.89 -1.54 14.58
CA PRO A 334 22.71 -1.51 15.45
C PRO A 334 23.12 -1.19 16.89
N GLY A 335 22.37 -0.34 17.57
CA GLY A 335 22.47 -0.15 19.00
C GLY A 335 21.96 -1.39 19.77
N ASP A 336 22.19 -1.43 21.10
CA ASP A 336 21.84 -2.58 21.94
C ASP A 336 20.39 -3.03 21.81
N LYS A 337 19.44 -2.10 21.73
CA LYS A 337 18.01 -2.37 21.58
C LYS A 337 17.70 -3.08 20.25
N ALA A 338 18.30 -2.61 19.17
CA ALA A 338 18.14 -3.22 17.85
C ALA A 338 18.78 -4.60 17.78
N ALA A 339 19.98 -4.76 18.35
CA ALA A 339 20.68 -6.03 18.44
C ALA A 339 19.90 -7.07 19.27
N ALA A 340 19.34 -6.67 20.41
CA ALA A 340 18.48 -7.52 21.25
C ALA A 340 17.20 -7.97 20.51
N ALA A 341 16.67 -7.14 19.60
CA ALA A 341 15.56 -7.48 18.72
C ALA A 341 15.98 -8.32 17.49
N GLY A 342 17.26 -8.73 17.38
CA GLY A 342 17.81 -9.52 16.26
C GLY A 342 17.98 -8.72 14.95
N LEU A 343 17.94 -7.39 15.02
CA LEU A 343 18.11 -6.51 13.87
C LEU A 343 19.60 -6.25 13.61
N LYS A 344 19.93 -6.08 12.34
CA LYS A 344 21.29 -5.85 11.83
C LYS A 344 21.41 -4.45 11.24
N ALA A 345 22.64 -4.00 11.01
CA ALA A 345 22.93 -2.73 10.35
C ALA A 345 22.20 -2.57 8.99
N GLN A 346 22.07 -3.68 8.24
CA GLN A 346 21.34 -3.70 6.98
C GLN A 346 19.83 -3.45 7.14
N ASP A 347 19.24 -3.86 8.26
CA ASP A 347 17.81 -3.61 8.52
C ASP A 347 17.54 -2.12 8.71
N GLY A 348 18.39 -1.41 9.45
CA GLY A 348 18.30 0.05 9.57
C GLY A 348 18.49 0.78 8.25
N ALA A 349 19.50 0.38 7.47
CA ALA A 349 19.73 0.94 6.14
C ALA A 349 18.55 0.69 5.19
N GLY A 350 17.95 -0.50 5.27
CA GLY A 350 16.82 -0.88 4.44
C GLY A 350 15.53 -0.15 4.80
N LEU A 351 15.23 -0.02 6.09
CA LEU A 351 14.08 0.75 6.57
C LEU A 351 14.19 2.22 6.12
N LEU A 352 15.37 2.82 6.23
CA LEU A 352 15.60 4.19 5.77
C LEU A 352 15.49 4.32 4.25
N HIS A 353 16.05 3.35 3.49
CA HIS A 353 15.97 3.34 2.03
C HIS A 353 14.54 3.25 1.54
N ASP A 354 13.73 2.39 2.16
CA ASP A 354 12.37 2.11 1.72
C ASP A 354 11.32 3.14 2.20
N ARG A 355 11.69 4.05 3.13
CA ARG A 355 10.75 4.99 3.76
C ARG A 355 10.03 5.91 2.78
N ASP A 356 10.74 6.43 1.78
CA ASP A 356 10.25 7.53 0.93
C ASP A 356 10.26 7.21 -0.58
N VAL A 357 10.25 5.93 -0.97
CA VAL A 357 10.50 5.53 -2.36
C VAL A 357 9.38 4.72 -3.00
N LEU A 358 8.36 4.35 -2.23
CA LEU A 358 7.19 3.63 -2.74
C LEU A 358 6.11 4.61 -3.17
N ALA A 359 5.82 4.68 -4.47
CA ALA A 359 4.68 5.42 -4.98
C ALA A 359 3.38 4.64 -4.72
N PHE A 360 2.30 5.34 -4.39
CA PHE A 360 0.94 4.84 -4.42
C PHE A 360 0.16 5.60 -5.48
N TYR A 361 -0.27 4.90 -6.51
CA TYR A 361 -1.03 5.47 -7.63
C TYR A 361 -2.51 5.14 -7.53
N GLY A 362 -3.35 6.14 -7.78
CA GLY A 362 -4.80 6.07 -7.78
C GLY A 362 -5.46 7.00 -6.78
N ASP A 363 -6.78 6.96 -6.72
CA ASP A 363 -7.58 7.68 -5.73
C ASP A 363 -7.47 7.00 -4.36
N PRO A 364 -6.91 7.66 -3.32
CA PRO A 364 -6.69 7.03 -2.01
C PRO A 364 -7.99 6.68 -1.27
N ALA A 365 -9.10 7.30 -1.61
CA ALA A 365 -10.40 7.00 -1.01
C ALA A 365 -11.22 5.97 -1.79
N TRP A 366 -10.74 5.47 -2.93
CA TRP A 366 -11.39 4.36 -3.59
C TRP A 366 -11.15 3.07 -2.84
N GLU A 367 -12.24 2.40 -2.46
CA GLU A 367 -12.17 1.20 -1.65
C GLU A 367 -11.92 -0.05 -2.50
N ALA A 368 -10.69 -0.55 -2.49
CA ALA A 368 -10.33 -1.88 -2.94
C ALA A 368 -9.99 -2.72 -1.70
N ARG A 369 -10.72 -3.83 -1.48
CA ARG A 369 -10.60 -4.68 -0.29
C ARG A 369 -10.70 -6.14 -0.67
N LEU A 370 -9.90 -7.01 -0.06
CA LEU A 370 -10.04 -8.44 -0.21
C LEU A 370 -11.39 -8.93 0.34
N ALA A 371 -12.00 -9.90 -0.30
CA ALA A 371 -13.13 -10.61 0.27
C ALA A 371 -12.74 -11.19 1.64
N PRO A 372 -13.57 -10.99 2.70
CA PRO A 372 -13.23 -11.43 4.04
C PRO A 372 -12.98 -12.94 4.12
N GLN A 373 -11.89 -13.31 4.81
CA GLN A 373 -11.54 -14.69 5.13
C GLN A 373 -11.11 -14.78 6.61
N PRO A 374 -11.10 -15.96 7.22
CA PRO A 374 -10.64 -16.10 8.61
C PRO A 374 -9.21 -15.60 8.81
N CYS A 375 -9.00 -14.73 9.81
CA CYS A 375 -7.71 -14.22 10.21
C CYS A 375 -7.15 -14.99 11.42
N GLY A 376 -5.85 -14.82 11.69
CA GLY A 376 -5.22 -15.40 12.88
C GLY A 376 -5.65 -14.72 14.17
N PHE A 377 -6.14 -13.47 14.08
CA PHE A 377 -6.66 -12.67 15.18
C PHE A 377 -7.74 -11.70 14.66
N ASP A 378 -8.63 -11.30 15.55
CA ASP A 378 -9.57 -10.21 15.29
C ASP A 378 -9.07 -8.94 15.98
N GLN A 379 -9.48 -7.78 15.48
CA GLN A 379 -9.27 -6.49 16.15
C GLN A 379 -10.54 -5.65 16.05
N GLN A 380 -10.80 -4.92 17.11
CA GLN A 380 -11.96 -4.06 17.22
C GLN A 380 -11.61 -2.79 17.97
N LEU A 381 -12.07 -1.64 17.47
CA LEU A 381 -12.04 -0.37 18.18
C LEU A 381 -13.46 0.05 18.52
N THR A 382 -13.70 0.29 19.80
CA THR A 382 -14.95 0.84 20.31
C THR A 382 -14.68 2.24 20.84
N VAL A 383 -15.53 3.20 20.51
CA VAL A 383 -15.39 4.59 20.94
C VAL A 383 -16.67 5.03 21.63
N LEU A 384 -16.57 5.34 22.92
CA LEU A 384 -17.66 5.86 23.74
C LEU A 384 -17.23 7.21 24.30
N GLU A 385 -17.82 8.29 23.81
CA GLU A 385 -17.45 9.66 24.13
C GLU A 385 -15.94 9.93 23.90
N ASP A 386 -15.16 10.15 24.97
CA ASP A 386 -13.71 10.35 24.95
C ASP A 386 -12.90 9.08 25.24
N LEU A 387 -13.59 7.96 25.50
CA LEU A 387 -12.98 6.69 25.85
C LEU A 387 -12.88 5.79 24.60
N PHE A 388 -11.67 5.38 24.27
CA PHE A 388 -11.33 4.48 23.18
C PHE A 388 -10.90 3.14 23.77
N THR A 389 -11.50 2.06 23.29
CA THR A 389 -11.12 0.69 23.66
C THR A 389 -10.70 -0.05 22.41
N PHE A 390 -9.43 -0.38 22.33
CA PHE A 390 -8.87 -1.22 21.27
C PHE A 390 -8.61 -2.62 21.80
N GLU A 391 -9.23 -3.60 21.18
CA GLU A 391 -9.11 -5.02 21.55
C GLU A 391 -8.57 -5.84 20.40
N VAL A 392 -7.62 -6.71 20.68
CA VAL A 392 -7.04 -7.70 19.74
C VAL A 392 -7.26 -9.08 20.33
N THR A 393 -8.07 -9.90 19.64
CA THR A 393 -8.44 -11.25 20.09
C THR A 393 -7.71 -12.30 19.27
N PRO A 394 -6.69 -12.97 19.84
CA PRO A 394 -6.02 -14.10 19.20
C PRO A 394 -7.00 -15.25 18.90
N ARG A 395 -6.83 -15.95 17.78
CA ARG A 395 -7.68 -17.06 17.35
C ARG A 395 -6.97 -18.41 17.29
N ARG A 396 -5.64 -18.40 17.35
CA ARG A 396 -4.79 -19.59 17.22
C ARG A 396 -3.72 -19.65 18.31
N GLY A 397 -3.99 -19.13 19.52
CA GLY A 397 -3.04 -19.05 20.62
C GLY A 397 -1.74 -18.39 20.18
N ALA A 398 -0.60 -18.97 20.56
CA ALA A 398 0.73 -18.47 20.21
C ALA A 398 0.99 -18.27 18.70
N HIS A 399 0.20 -18.94 17.85
CA HIS A 399 0.32 -18.87 16.38
C HIS A 399 -0.58 -17.82 15.73
N SER A 400 -1.27 -16.99 16.52
CA SER A 400 -2.26 -16.01 16.00
C SER A 400 -1.64 -14.95 15.11
N PHE A 401 -0.38 -14.60 15.34
CA PHE A 401 0.35 -13.59 14.58
C PHE A 401 1.38 -14.19 13.60
N ASP A 402 1.37 -15.52 13.42
CA ASP A 402 2.20 -16.18 12.42
C ASP A 402 1.67 -15.87 11.01
N LEU A 403 2.62 -15.69 10.09
CA LEU A 403 2.32 -15.45 8.70
C LEU A 403 2.12 -16.74 7.93
N ALA A 404 1.18 -16.74 7.01
CA ALA A 404 1.03 -17.82 6.04
C ALA A 404 2.17 -17.78 5.00
N ASP A 405 2.57 -16.59 4.56
CA ASP A 405 3.72 -16.40 3.68
C ASP A 405 4.78 -15.53 4.36
N ARG A 406 6.04 -16.01 4.36
CA ARG A 406 7.19 -15.30 4.93
C ARG A 406 8.08 -14.65 3.87
N ASN A 407 7.69 -14.70 2.61
CA ASN A 407 8.49 -14.15 1.54
C ASN A 407 8.55 -12.62 1.61
N GLY A 408 9.76 -12.07 1.76
CA GLY A 408 10.02 -10.64 1.73
C GLY A 408 9.49 -9.81 2.90
N SER A 409 8.84 -10.43 3.88
CA SER A 409 8.20 -9.70 4.97
C SER A 409 9.16 -8.94 5.88
N GLN A 410 8.62 -7.94 6.59
CA GLN A 410 9.37 -7.17 7.57
C GLN A 410 9.92 -8.07 8.70
N ARG A 411 11.21 -7.96 8.97
CA ARG A 411 11.85 -8.63 10.10
C ARG A 411 11.54 -7.90 11.41
N GLY A 412 11.61 -8.61 12.54
CA GLY A 412 11.37 -8.03 13.87
C GLY A 412 9.89 -7.94 14.26
N GLY A 413 9.00 -8.56 13.51
CA GLY A 413 7.57 -8.60 13.78
C GLY A 413 6.79 -7.47 13.10
N ARG A 414 5.46 -7.57 13.16
CA ARG A 414 4.54 -6.60 12.60
C ARG A 414 3.68 -6.05 13.70
N PRO A 415 3.67 -4.74 13.89
CA PRO A 415 2.70 -4.11 14.76
C PRO A 415 1.28 -4.40 14.30
N VAL A 416 0.37 -4.50 15.25
CA VAL A 416 -1.07 -4.42 14.96
C VAL A 416 -1.43 -2.94 14.89
N VAL A 417 -1.98 -2.50 13.76
CA VAL A 417 -2.32 -1.10 13.51
C VAL A 417 -3.83 -0.96 13.37
N GLN A 418 -4.42 0.04 14.02
CA GLN A 418 -5.81 0.41 13.85
C GLN A 418 -5.91 1.91 13.59
N PHE A 419 -6.44 2.29 12.43
CA PHE A 419 -6.73 3.69 12.15
C PHE A 419 -7.96 4.14 12.93
N LEU A 420 -7.89 5.36 13.46
CA LEU A 420 -8.99 5.95 14.21
C LEU A 420 -10.06 6.52 13.25
N PRO A 421 -11.33 6.50 13.66
CA PRO A 421 -12.42 7.04 12.84
C PRO A 421 -12.40 8.57 12.76
N CYS A 422 -11.72 9.23 13.71
CA CYS A 422 -11.56 10.67 13.81
C CYS A 422 -10.18 11.00 14.35
N ARG A 423 -9.73 12.22 14.14
CA ARG A 423 -8.50 12.71 14.77
C ARG A 423 -8.72 12.95 16.26
N ILE A 424 -7.67 12.73 17.04
CA ILE A 424 -7.68 12.93 18.49
C ILE A 424 -6.53 13.84 18.93
N GLY A 425 -6.71 14.51 20.06
CA GLY A 425 -5.62 15.16 20.78
C GLY A 425 -4.77 14.16 21.57
N PRO A 426 -3.84 14.66 22.39
CA PRO A 426 -3.00 13.81 23.22
C PRO A 426 -3.81 12.78 24.00
N ALA A 427 -3.36 11.52 23.97
CA ALA A 427 -4.04 10.40 24.60
C ALA A 427 -3.44 10.05 25.95
N GLU A 428 -4.29 9.67 26.91
CA GLU A 428 -3.91 9.13 28.21
C GLU A 428 -4.28 7.64 28.26
N VAL A 429 -3.29 6.76 28.42
CA VAL A 429 -3.51 5.31 28.52
C VAL A 429 -4.05 4.98 29.90
N VAL A 430 -5.25 4.39 29.95
CA VAL A 430 -5.94 3.96 31.18
C VAL A 430 -5.66 2.49 31.48
N GLU A 431 -5.60 1.64 30.47
CA GLU A 431 -5.35 0.19 30.57
C GLU A 431 -4.48 -0.27 29.41
N GLY A 432 -3.63 -1.29 29.62
CA GLY A 432 -2.86 -1.91 28.55
C GLY A 432 -1.50 -1.23 28.30
N ALA A 433 -1.00 -0.39 29.19
CA ALA A 433 0.31 0.27 29.05
C ALA A 433 1.48 -0.74 28.89
N GLN A 434 1.36 -1.96 29.45
CA GLN A 434 2.34 -3.05 29.30
C GLN A 434 2.49 -3.55 27.86
N LEU A 435 1.50 -3.28 26.98
CA LEU A 435 1.55 -3.58 25.55
C LEU A 435 2.34 -2.51 24.77
N GLN A 436 2.81 -1.45 25.44
CA GLN A 436 3.59 -0.37 24.87
C GLN A 436 2.91 0.25 23.63
N PRO A 437 1.61 0.60 23.69
CA PRO A 437 0.93 1.12 22.52
C PRO A 437 1.51 2.48 22.11
N VAL A 438 1.61 2.71 20.81
CA VAL A 438 1.81 4.04 20.22
C VAL A 438 0.44 4.56 19.80
N ILE A 439 0.03 5.69 20.33
CA ILE A 439 -1.24 6.34 20.01
C ILE A 439 -0.91 7.70 19.42
N ALA A 440 -1.07 7.81 18.10
CA ALA A 440 -1.00 9.05 17.36
C ALA A 440 -2.40 9.67 17.23
N ASP A 441 -2.47 10.79 16.58
CA ASP A 441 -3.73 11.51 16.39
C ASP A 441 -4.74 10.79 15.47
N ASN A 442 -4.25 9.86 14.59
CA ASN A 442 -5.02 9.18 13.54
C ASN A 442 -4.95 7.65 13.61
N PHE A 443 -4.11 7.05 14.48
CA PHE A 443 -4.03 5.59 14.65
C PHE A 443 -3.61 5.17 16.07
N ILE A 444 -3.84 3.89 16.39
CA ILE A 444 -3.17 3.16 17.46
C ILE A 444 -2.35 2.01 16.86
N LEU A 445 -1.13 1.84 17.35
CA LEU A 445 -0.22 0.76 17.01
C LEU A 445 0.15 0.01 18.29
N VAL A 446 -0.04 -1.32 18.28
CA VAL A 446 0.48 -2.20 19.31
C VAL A 446 1.66 -2.96 18.72
N PRO A 447 2.89 -2.81 19.25
CA PRO A 447 4.05 -3.59 18.82
C PRO A 447 3.71 -5.09 18.92
N ARG A 448 4.38 -5.93 18.11
CA ARG A 448 4.09 -7.37 18.00
C ARG A 448 3.74 -7.98 19.35
N PRO A 449 2.46 -8.32 19.63
CA PRO A 449 2.08 -8.87 20.90
C PRO A 449 2.60 -10.29 21.06
N GLN A 450 3.13 -10.60 22.23
CA GLN A 450 3.47 -11.97 22.63
C GLN A 450 2.23 -12.59 23.30
N VAL A 451 1.73 -13.68 22.75
CA VAL A 451 0.56 -14.38 23.27
C VAL A 451 0.84 -15.86 23.41
N SER A 452 0.32 -16.49 24.45
CA SER A 452 0.40 -17.93 24.68
C SER A 452 -0.93 -18.64 24.37
N ASP A 453 -2.02 -17.91 24.44
CA ASP A 453 -3.39 -18.42 24.33
C ASP A 453 -4.29 -17.42 23.56
N ASN A 454 -5.60 -17.61 23.67
CA ASN A 454 -6.59 -16.75 23.00
C ASN A 454 -7.12 -15.62 23.88
N THR A 455 -6.43 -15.29 24.98
CA THR A 455 -6.83 -14.17 25.85
C THR A 455 -6.74 -12.85 25.08
N PRO A 456 -7.81 -12.04 25.05
CA PRO A 456 -7.79 -10.76 24.38
C PRO A 456 -6.76 -9.80 24.98
N LEU A 457 -6.05 -9.09 24.10
CA LEU A 457 -5.19 -7.97 24.45
C LEU A 457 -6.00 -6.70 24.33
N ARG A 458 -5.96 -5.86 25.38
CA ARG A 458 -6.79 -4.67 25.47
C ARG A 458 -5.97 -3.45 25.79
N VAL A 459 -6.21 -2.37 25.04
CA VAL A 459 -5.71 -1.03 25.33
C VAL A 459 -6.90 -0.09 25.47
N VAL A 460 -7.01 0.59 26.61
CA VAL A 460 -8.02 1.61 26.86
C VAL A 460 -7.31 2.94 27.03
N PHE A 461 -7.76 3.97 26.34
CA PHE A 461 -7.21 5.30 26.45
C PHE A 461 -8.30 6.38 26.34
N ARG A 462 -8.04 7.52 26.97
CA ARG A 462 -8.86 8.72 26.82
C ARG A 462 -8.19 9.71 25.89
N ALA A 463 -8.97 10.30 25.00
CA ALA A 463 -8.51 11.36 24.14
C ALA A 463 -9.68 12.24 23.69
N ARG A 464 -9.45 13.55 23.62
CA ARG A 464 -10.43 14.47 23.06
C ARG A 464 -10.48 14.30 21.54
N ARG A 465 -11.67 14.14 20.98
CA ARG A 465 -11.84 14.21 19.51
C ARG A 465 -11.57 15.64 19.04
N LEU A 466 -10.76 15.76 18.02
CA LEU A 466 -10.52 17.03 17.36
C LEU A 466 -11.63 17.24 16.32
N ALA A 467 -12.29 18.41 16.41
CA ALA A 467 -13.24 18.81 15.39
C ALA A 467 -12.49 19.04 14.07
N THR A 468 -13.02 18.51 12.96
CA THR A 468 -12.65 19.02 11.63
C THR A 468 -13.03 20.50 11.63
N GLN A 469 -12.06 21.38 11.38
CA GLN A 469 -12.37 22.80 11.23
C GLN A 469 -13.27 22.94 9.99
N GLU A 470 -14.48 23.49 10.21
CA GLU A 470 -15.40 23.89 9.16
C GLU A 470 -14.81 24.97 8.25
#